data_dd73616b059fcac409a4e1de1dccd73f
#
_entry.id   dd73616b059fcac409a4e1de1dccd73f
#
_cell.length_a   1.000
_cell.length_b   1.000
_cell.length_c   1.000
_cell.angle_alpha   90.00
_cell.angle_beta   90.00
_cell.angle_gamma   90.00
#
_symmetry.space_group_name_H-M   'P 1'
#
loop_
_entity.id
_entity.type
_entity.pdbx_description
1 polymer ?
#
loop_
_entity_poly.entity_id
_entity_poly.type
_entity_poly.pdbx_seq_one_letter_code
_entity_poly.pdbx_strand_id
1 'polypeptide(L)'
;MSGTTPISLEITYPDTPKGMSDAEWHARVDLAAAYRLTHFYGWTSVVYNHITLRIPGTDTFLINPFGLTYDEITASNLTCVDLEGNKVSDDNWPVNRAGYVIHAAIHKARPDDLHCVMHTHEPFSQSLAALNVEVVPMMQEGCQLFERIGYHDFSGIVLDEAEQEALTGAMGDKNHTLVL
;
A
#
# COMPACT_ATOMS: atom_id res chain seq x y z
N MET A 1 -36.04 -4.14 17.50
CA MET A 1 -34.79 -3.97 16.78
C MET A 1 -33.79 -4.98 17.37
N SER A 2 -33.58 -6.10 16.67
CA SER A 2 -32.62 -7.11 17.11
C SER A 2 -31.21 -6.59 16.79
N GLY A 3 -30.47 -6.22 17.83
CA GLY A 3 -29.05 -5.87 17.69
C GLY A 3 -28.26 -7.09 17.21
N THR A 4 -27.81 -7.07 15.97
CA THR A 4 -26.78 -8.00 15.52
C THR A 4 -25.48 -7.62 16.22
N THR A 5 -25.05 -8.45 17.17
CA THR A 5 -23.69 -8.33 17.73
C THR A 5 -22.70 -8.48 16.58
N PRO A 6 -21.76 -7.54 16.40
CA PRO A 6 -20.73 -7.71 15.38
C PRO A 6 -19.98 -9.01 15.63
N ILE A 7 -19.81 -9.82 14.59
CA ILE A 7 -18.94 -10.98 14.66
C ILE A 7 -17.51 -10.45 14.83
N SER A 8 -16.96 -10.58 16.02
CA SER A 8 -15.53 -10.33 16.26
C SER A 8 -14.78 -11.56 15.74
N LEU A 9 -14.09 -11.43 14.64
CA LEU A 9 -13.11 -12.42 14.20
C LEU A 9 -11.85 -12.21 15.04
N GLU A 10 -11.57 -13.11 15.96
CA GLU A 10 -10.26 -13.14 16.63
C GLU A 10 -9.22 -13.63 15.62
N ILE A 11 -8.32 -12.74 15.26
CA ILE A 11 -7.17 -13.09 14.41
C ILE A 11 -6.10 -13.68 15.33
N THR A 12 -5.70 -14.92 15.06
CA THR A 12 -4.58 -15.56 15.75
C THR A 12 -3.33 -15.41 14.89
N TYR A 13 -2.34 -14.70 15.42
CA TYR A 13 -1.04 -14.55 14.76
C TYR A 13 -0.10 -15.71 15.15
N PRO A 14 0.83 -16.10 14.26
CA PRO A 14 1.93 -16.99 14.62
C PRO A 14 2.83 -16.37 15.70
N ASP A 15 3.55 -17.23 16.43
CA ASP A 15 4.50 -16.78 17.45
C ASP A 15 5.52 -15.79 16.89
N THR A 16 5.76 -14.71 17.62
CA THR A 16 6.71 -13.67 17.23
C THR A 16 8.15 -14.19 17.26
N PRO A 17 8.91 -14.01 16.16
CA PRO A 17 10.33 -14.38 16.14
C PRO A 17 11.14 -13.65 17.22
N LYS A 18 12.16 -14.31 17.76
CA LYS A 18 13.02 -13.72 18.77
C LYS A 18 13.71 -12.46 18.26
N GLY A 19 13.59 -11.38 19.01
CA GLY A 19 14.23 -10.09 18.68
C GLY A 19 13.38 -9.15 17.84
N MET A 20 12.15 -9.53 17.50
CA MET A 20 11.16 -8.71 16.82
C MET A 20 10.05 -8.31 17.80
N SER A 21 9.40 -7.16 17.61
CA SER A 21 8.21 -6.79 18.37
C SER A 21 6.95 -7.48 17.82
N ASP A 22 5.94 -7.71 18.67
CA ASP A 22 4.67 -8.24 18.22
C ASP A 22 3.99 -7.32 17.18
N ALA A 23 4.09 -6.01 17.37
CA ALA A 23 3.54 -5.03 16.44
C ALA A 23 4.15 -5.14 15.04
N GLU A 24 5.47 -5.31 14.95
CA GLU A 24 6.13 -5.53 13.67
C GLU A 24 5.77 -6.88 13.06
N TRP A 25 5.78 -7.95 13.86
CA TRP A 25 5.45 -9.29 13.37
C TRP A 25 4.03 -9.37 12.83
N HIS A 26 3.06 -8.83 13.57
CA HIS A 26 1.66 -8.78 13.11
C HIS A 26 1.54 -7.98 11.80
N ALA A 27 2.18 -6.80 11.72
CA ALA A 27 2.19 -6.03 10.48
C ALA A 27 2.82 -6.81 9.30
N ARG A 28 3.86 -7.60 9.53
CA ARG A 28 4.49 -8.46 8.51
C ARG A 28 3.55 -9.56 8.04
N VAL A 29 2.84 -10.19 8.95
CA VAL A 29 1.86 -11.25 8.62
C VAL A 29 0.70 -10.67 7.81
N ASP A 30 0.14 -9.55 8.25
CA ASP A 30 -0.97 -8.86 7.57
C ASP A 30 -0.57 -8.40 6.17
N LEU A 31 0.62 -7.80 6.04
CA LEU A 31 1.11 -7.35 4.75
C LEU A 31 1.39 -8.51 3.80
N ALA A 32 1.97 -9.60 4.28
CA ALA A 32 2.18 -10.80 3.47
C ALA A 32 0.84 -11.41 3.00
N ALA A 33 -0.19 -11.38 3.84
CA ALA A 33 -1.53 -11.80 3.45
C ALA A 33 -2.12 -10.89 2.37
N ALA A 34 -1.94 -9.56 2.48
CA ALA A 34 -2.39 -8.59 1.47
C ALA A 34 -1.71 -8.85 0.12
N TYR A 35 -0.41 -9.12 0.08
CA TYR A 35 0.31 -9.49 -1.15
C TYR A 35 -0.29 -10.74 -1.80
N ARG A 36 -0.52 -11.79 -1.03
CA ARG A 36 -1.11 -13.04 -1.52
C ARG A 36 -2.53 -12.88 -2.04
N LEU A 37 -3.36 -12.07 -1.37
CA LEU A 37 -4.70 -11.73 -1.83
C LEU A 37 -4.66 -10.95 -3.15
N THR A 38 -3.77 -9.97 -3.27
CA THR A 38 -3.58 -9.18 -4.48
C THR A 38 -3.15 -10.07 -5.66
N HIS A 39 -2.24 -11.02 -5.41
CA HIS A 39 -1.86 -12.04 -6.39
C HIS A 39 -3.06 -12.93 -6.78
N PHE A 40 -3.82 -13.42 -5.78
CA PHE A 40 -4.99 -14.27 -6.00
C PHE A 40 -6.05 -13.60 -6.89
N TYR A 41 -6.27 -12.29 -6.73
CA TYR A 41 -7.19 -11.52 -7.55
C TYR A 41 -6.60 -11.08 -8.90
N GLY A 42 -5.33 -11.35 -9.17
CA GLY A 42 -4.69 -11.00 -10.45
C GLY A 42 -4.41 -9.50 -10.61
N TRP A 43 -4.28 -8.74 -9.52
CA TRP A 43 -4.02 -7.29 -9.55
C TRP A 43 -2.52 -6.96 -9.57
N THR A 44 -1.76 -7.77 -10.27
CA THR A 44 -0.30 -7.66 -10.30
C THR A 44 0.23 -7.51 -11.71
N SER A 45 1.38 -6.85 -11.85
CA SER A 45 2.15 -6.79 -13.09
C SER A 45 3.60 -7.11 -12.80
N VAL A 46 3.96 -8.38 -12.93
CA VAL A 46 5.30 -8.92 -12.72
C VAL A 46 5.86 -8.46 -11.35
N VAL A 47 6.87 -7.58 -11.34
CA VAL A 47 7.57 -7.08 -10.13
C VAL A 47 7.40 -5.57 -9.92
N TYR A 48 6.53 -4.93 -10.70
CA TYR A 48 6.38 -3.46 -10.70
C TYR A 48 5.40 -2.93 -9.65
N ASN A 49 4.69 -3.82 -8.97
CA ASN A 49 3.73 -3.47 -7.92
C ASN A 49 4.40 -3.47 -6.55
N HIS A 50 3.84 -2.71 -5.63
CA HIS A 50 4.29 -2.65 -4.25
C HIS A 50 3.13 -2.28 -3.31
N ILE A 51 3.18 -2.82 -2.11
CA ILE A 51 2.28 -2.48 -1.00
C ILE A 51 3.16 -2.15 0.19
N THR A 52 2.83 -1.10 0.91
CA THR A 52 3.53 -0.76 2.15
C THR A 52 2.57 -0.73 3.32
N LEU A 53 3.06 -1.09 4.49
CA LEU A 53 2.33 -1.02 5.74
C LEU A 53 3.21 -0.41 6.81
N ARG A 54 2.74 0.68 7.43
CA ARG A 54 3.42 1.31 8.56
C ARG A 54 3.44 0.36 9.76
N ILE A 55 4.58 0.24 10.43
CA ILE A 55 4.67 -0.50 11.68
C ILE A 55 4.08 0.37 12.79
N PRO A 56 3.04 -0.11 13.51
CA PRO A 56 2.39 0.68 14.54
C PRO A 56 3.36 1.20 15.59
N GLY A 57 3.26 2.50 15.92
CA GLY A 57 4.10 3.17 16.92
C GLY A 57 5.50 3.52 16.46
N THR A 58 5.79 3.43 15.16
CA THR A 58 7.11 3.78 14.58
C THR A 58 6.97 4.69 13.36
N ASP A 59 8.09 5.29 12.94
CA ASP A 59 8.20 6.04 11.69
C ASP A 59 8.81 5.19 10.55
N THR A 60 8.56 3.88 10.60
CA THR A 60 9.03 2.93 9.59
C THR A 60 7.87 2.19 8.95
N PHE A 61 8.06 1.68 7.76
CA PHE A 61 7.11 0.86 7.06
C PHE A 61 7.75 -0.34 6.36
N LEU A 62 6.93 -1.37 6.17
CA LEU A 62 7.30 -2.60 5.48
C LEU A 62 7.01 -2.46 3.99
N ILE A 63 7.86 -3.06 3.16
CA ILE A 63 7.72 -3.14 1.71
C ILE A 63 8.23 -4.49 1.21
N ASN A 64 7.74 -4.94 0.05
CA ASN A 64 8.25 -6.14 -0.59
C ASN A 64 9.69 -6.00 -1.09
N PRO A 65 10.49 -7.07 -1.08
CA PRO A 65 11.73 -7.14 -1.83
C PRO A 65 11.51 -6.86 -3.31
N PHE A 66 12.34 -6.01 -3.90
CA PHE A 66 12.29 -5.80 -5.34
C PHE A 66 12.81 -7.02 -6.10
N GLY A 67 12.06 -7.46 -7.11
CA GLY A 67 12.40 -8.62 -7.93
C GLY A 67 11.65 -9.90 -7.57
N LEU A 68 10.90 -9.91 -6.45
CA LEU A 68 9.99 -11.00 -6.11
C LEU A 68 8.57 -10.71 -6.61
N THR A 69 7.89 -11.75 -7.06
CA THR A 69 6.45 -11.70 -7.35
C THR A 69 5.63 -11.78 -6.07
N TYR A 70 4.38 -11.36 -6.10
CA TYR A 70 3.56 -11.25 -4.89
C TYR A 70 3.26 -12.57 -4.19
N ASP A 71 3.24 -13.69 -4.91
CA ASP A 71 3.11 -15.05 -4.35
C ASP A 71 4.38 -15.54 -3.64
N GLU A 72 5.52 -14.90 -3.90
CA GLU A 72 6.79 -15.19 -3.22
C GLU A 72 6.96 -14.41 -1.91
N ILE A 73 6.08 -13.42 -1.65
CA ILE A 73 6.19 -12.59 -0.45
C ILE A 73 5.72 -13.36 0.79
N THR A 74 6.53 -13.28 1.84
CA THR A 74 6.29 -13.87 3.15
C THR A 74 6.52 -12.83 4.25
N ALA A 75 6.00 -13.06 5.43
CA ALA A 75 6.24 -12.18 6.59
C ALA A 75 7.73 -12.00 6.89
N SER A 76 8.54 -13.02 6.63
CA SER A 76 9.97 -13.05 6.94
C SER A 76 10.86 -12.38 5.89
N ASN A 77 10.40 -12.23 4.63
CA ASN A 77 11.21 -11.60 3.59
C ASN A 77 10.86 -10.12 3.31
N LEU A 78 9.85 -9.58 4.00
CA LEU A 78 9.55 -8.15 3.92
C LEU A 78 10.71 -7.30 4.46
N THR A 79 11.01 -6.21 3.75
CA THR A 79 12.05 -5.25 4.12
C THR A 79 11.43 -4.08 4.88
N CYS A 80 12.13 -3.59 5.91
CA CYS A 80 11.74 -2.40 6.66
C CYS A 80 12.55 -1.19 6.19
N VAL A 81 11.86 -0.07 5.94
CA VAL A 81 12.46 1.21 5.53
C VAL A 81 11.90 2.36 6.38
N ASP A 82 12.69 3.41 6.56
CA ASP A 82 12.22 4.65 7.18
C ASP A 82 11.53 5.57 6.16
N LEU A 83 10.99 6.68 6.65
CA LEU A 83 10.30 7.66 5.80
C LEU A 83 11.25 8.43 4.85
N GLU A 84 12.54 8.37 5.05
CA GLU A 84 13.59 8.92 4.19
C GLU A 84 14.03 7.91 3.13
N GLY A 85 13.55 6.65 3.22
CA GLY A 85 13.84 5.55 2.31
C GLY A 85 15.14 4.82 2.62
N ASN A 86 15.69 5.02 3.82
CA ASN A 86 16.81 4.21 4.26
C ASN A 86 16.31 2.85 4.72
N LYS A 87 17.01 1.81 4.33
CA LYS A 87 16.71 0.46 4.81
C LYS A 87 17.14 0.33 6.27
N VAL A 88 16.19 -0.08 7.12
CA VAL A 88 16.37 -0.24 8.57
C VAL A 88 16.59 -1.71 8.94
N SER A 89 16.00 -2.63 8.17
CA SER A 89 16.17 -4.06 8.40
C SER A 89 17.55 -4.57 7.97
N ASP A 90 18.10 -5.50 8.75
CA ASP A 90 19.37 -6.18 8.45
C ASP A 90 19.10 -7.39 7.54
N ASP A 91 18.73 -7.11 6.29
CA ASP A 91 18.55 -8.08 5.22
C ASP A 91 19.28 -7.63 3.94
N ASN A 92 19.44 -8.52 2.97
CA ASN A 92 20.13 -8.23 1.71
C ASN A 92 19.18 -7.94 0.55
N TRP A 93 17.87 -7.82 0.81
CA TRP A 93 16.90 -7.59 -0.25
C TRP A 93 16.99 -6.17 -0.80
N PRO A 94 16.95 -5.99 -2.13
CA PRO A 94 16.85 -4.67 -2.73
C PRO A 94 15.45 -4.08 -2.54
N VAL A 95 15.37 -2.76 -2.42
CA VAL A 95 14.10 -2.01 -2.36
C VAL A 95 13.89 -1.27 -3.67
N ASN A 96 12.67 -1.30 -4.19
CA ASN A 96 12.29 -0.50 -5.34
C ASN A 96 12.18 0.98 -4.95
N ARG A 97 13.15 1.80 -5.37
CA ARG A 97 13.19 3.21 -5.03
C ARG A 97 11.95 3.98 -5.51
N ALA A 98 11.50 3.76 -6.72
CA ALA A 98 10.30 4.42 -7.24
C ALA A 98 9.05 4.07 -6.40
N GLY A 99 8.94 2.81 -5.96
CA GLY A 99 7.84 2.36 -5.12
C GLY A 99 7.82 3.02 -3.76
N TYR A 100 8.96 3.09 -3.06
CA TYR A 100 8.95 3.68 -1.72
C TYR A 100 8.80 5.20 -1.73
N VAL A 101 9.30 5.90 -2.72
CA VAL A 101 9.25 7.37 -2.80
C VAL A 101 7.82 7.89 -2.76
N ILE A 102 6.93 7.31 -3.58
CA ILE A 102 5.49 7.64 -3.59
C ILE A 102 4.85 7.30 -2.24
N HIS A 103 5.08 6.08 -1.76
CA HIS A 103 4.44 5.60 -0.54
C HIS A 103 4.93 6.36 0.70
N ALA A 104 6.23 6.68 0.78
CA ALA A 104 6.78 7.50 1.86
C ALA A 104 6.15 8.90 1.89
N ALA A 105 5.93 9.52 0.72
CA ALA A 105 5.26 10.81 0.63
C ALA A 105 3.83 10.75 1.21
N ILE A 106 3.06 9.72 0.86
CA ILE A 106 1.71 9.51 1.39
C ILE A 106 1.74 9.23 2.89
N HIS A 107 2.63 8.36 3.36
CA HIS A 107 2.80 8.07 4.79
C HIS A 107 3.20 9.31 5.61
N LYS A 108 4.01 10.22 5.03
CA LYS A 108 4.36 11.51 5.65
C LYS A 108 3.19 12.48 5.68
N ALA A 109 2.46 12.59 4.58
CA ALA A 109 1.36 13.54 4.46
C ALA A 109 0.15 13.17 5.34
N ARG A 110 -0.10 11.88 5.54
CA ARG A 110 -1.28 11.38 6.26
C ARG A 110 -0.90 10.28 7.27
N PRO A 111 -0.13 10.62 8.32
CA PRO A 111 0.39 9.64 9.28
C PRO A 111 -0.69 9.01 10.17
N ASP A 112 -1.82 9.71 10.37
CA ASP A 112 -2.82 9.32 11.35
C ASP A 112 -3.90 8.38 10.78
N ASP A 113 -4.07 8.32 9.45
CA ASP A 113 -5.18 7.59 8.83
C ASP A 113 -4.80 6.71 7.63
N LEU A 114 -3.67 6.95 6.96
CA LEU A 114 -3.19 6.12 5.86
C LEU A 114 -1.99 5.26 6.28
N HIS A 115 -2.28 4.13 6.94
CA HIS A 115 -1.26 3.21 7.42
C HIS A 115 -0.81 2.19 6.38
N CYS A 116 -1.64 1.91 5.36
CA CYS A 116 -1.33 1.02 4.26
C CYS A 116 -1.50 1.76 2.93
N VAL A 117 -0.52 1.65 2.06
CA VAL A 117 -0.57 2.18 0.69
C VAL A 117 -0.35 1.04 -0.29
N MET A 118 -1.29 0.88 -1.22
CA MET A 118 -1.26 -0.19 -2.22
C MET A 118 -1.18 0.40 -3.62
N HIS A 119 -0.19 -0.03 -4.41
CA HIS A 119 -0.08 0.26 -5.83
C HIS A 119 -0.36 -1.02 -6.63
N THR A 120 -1.33 -0.95 -7.53
CA THR A 120 -1.72 -2.08 -8.37
C THR A 120 -1.73 -1.70 -9.85
N HIS A 121 -1.55 -2.70 -10.72
CA HIS A 121 -1.66 -2.58 -12.18
C HIS A 121 -2.78 -3.50 -12.68
N GLU A 122 -3.94 -3.41 -12.06
CA GLU A 122 -5.11 -4.17 -12.48
C GLU A 122 -5.58 -3.69 -13.86
N PRO A 123 -5.85 -4.58 -14.85
CA PRO A 123 -6.10 -4.18 -16.24
C PRO A 123 -7.27 -3.22 -16.45
N PHE A 124 -8.34 -3.32 -15.64
CA PHE A 124 -9.50 -2.43 -15.79
C PHE A 124 -9.21 -1.04 -15.24
N SER A 125 -8.53 -0.93 -14.09
CA SER A 125 -8.13 0.36 -13.52
C SER A 125 -7.09 1.06 -14.39
N GLN A 126 -6.12 0.31 -14.96
CA GLN A 126 -5.19 0.85 -15.95
C GLN A 126 -5.90 1.36 -17.21
N SER A 127 -6.92 0.63 -17.68
CA SER A 127 -7.71 1.08 -18.83
C SER A 127 -8.48 2.36 -18.53
N LEU A 128 -9.04 2.48 -17.33
CA LEU A 128 -9.73 3.68 -16.87
C LEU A 128 -8.76 4.88 -16.83
N ALA A 129 -7.59 4.71 -16.23
CA ALA A 129 -6.55 5.74 -16.17
C ALA A 129 -6.11 6.16 -17.58
N ALA A 130 -5.82 5.20 -18.47
CA ALA A 130 -5.43 5.48 -19.86
C ALA A 130 -6.50 6.21 -20.69
N LEU A 131 -7.77 6.04 -20.36
CA LEU A 131 -8.86 6.76 -21.02
C LEU A 131 -9.05 8.17 -20.47
N ASN A 132 -8.39 8.52 -19.37
CA ASN A 132 -8.52 9.79 -18.66
C ASN A 132 -9.98 10.15 -18.37
N VAL A 133 -10.73 9.19 -17.81
CA VAL A 133 -12.13 9.35 -17.44
C VAL A 133 -12.31 9.18 -15.94
N GLU A 134 -13.24 9.93 -15.38
CA GLU A 134 -13.56 9.83 -13.96
C GLU A 134 -14.42 8.58 -13.67
N VAL A 135 -14.21 8.02 -12.46
CA VAL A 135 -15.09 6.98 -11.92
C VAL A 135 -16.45 7.58 -11.60
N VAL A 136 -17.49 7.10 -12.27
CA VAL A 136 -18.87 7.55 -12.03
C VAL A 136 -19.58 6.62 -11.05
N PRO A 137 -20.36 7.15 -10.08
CA PRO A 137 -21.01 6.36 -9.03
C PRO A 137 -22.28 5.68 -9.56
N MET A 138 -22.14 4.82 -10.58
CA MET A 138 -23.27 4.12 -11.20
C MET A 138 -23.60 2.77 -10.55
N MET A 139 -22.71 2.26 -9.69
CA MET A 139 -22.85 1.00 -8.97
C MET A 139 -22.53 1.20 -7.49
N GLN A 140 -22.94 0.27 -6.64
CA GLN A 140 -22.75 0.35 -5.19
C GLN A 140 -21.27 0.55 -4.82
N GLU A 141 -20.36 -0.15 -5.50
CA GLU A 141 -18.92 -0.05 -5.30
C GLU A 141 -18.40 1.33 -5.70
N GLY A 142 -18.84 1.86 -6.84
CA GLY A 142 -18.51 3.22 -7.29
C GLY A 142 -19.02 4.30 -6.34
N CYS A 143 -20.19 4.08 -5.72
CA CYS A 143 -20.73 5.02 -4.71
C CYS A 143 -19.86 5.08 -3.43
N GLN A 144 -19.16 4.00 -3.08
CA GLN A 144 -18.23 4.00 -1.93
C GLN A 144 -17.00 4.86 -2.19
N LEU A 145 -16.60 5.00 -3.45
CA LEU A 145 -15.46 5.80 -3.88
C LEU A 145 -15.83 7.25 -4.21
N PHE A 146 -17.14 7.59 -4.23
CA PHE A 146 -17.60 8.93 -4.59
C PHE A 146 -17.00 10.00 -3.67
N GLU A 147 -16.42 11.05 -4.25
CA GLU A 147 -15.70 12.11 -3.57
C GLU A 147 -14.49 11.64 -2.72
N ARG A 148 -13.94 10.45 -3.04
CA ARG A 148 -12.77 9.86 -2.35
C ARG A 148 -11.67 9.42 -3.30
N ILE A 149 -11.74 9.85 -4.57
CA ILE A 149 -10.73 9.58 -5.60
C ILE A 149 -10.02 10.89 -5.94
N GLY A 150 -8.71 10.89 -5.87
CA GLY A 150 -7.86 11.89 -6.49
C GLY A 150 -7.47 11.45 -7.89
N TYR A 151 -7.23 12.39 -8.77
CA TYR A 151 -6.73 12.16 -10.13
C TYR A 151 -5.46 12.96 -10.31
N HIS A 152 -4.45 12.34 -10.87
CA HIS A 152 -3.16 12.95 -11.14
C HIS A 152 -2.72 12.58 -12.56
N ASP A 153 -2.34 13.58 -13.35
CA ASP A 153 -1.85 13.34 -14.69
C ASP A 153 -0.52 12.60 -14.67
N PHE A 154 -0.41 11.55 -15.46
CA PHE A 154 0.80 10.76 -15.54
C PHE A 154 1.97 11.58 -16.08
N SER A 155 3.00 11.80 -15.27
CA SER A 155 4.21 12.56 -15.60
C SER A 155 5.48 11.70 -15.71
N GLY A 156 5.35 10.39 -15.54
CA GLY A 156 6.47 9.45 -15.63
C GLY A 156 6.74 8.72 -14.33
N ILE A 157 7.98 8.28 -14.14
CA ILE A 157 8.42 7.59 -12.91
C ILE A 157 8.76 8.64 -11.86
N VAL A 158 8.04 8.62 -10.74
CA VAL A 158 8.23 9.55 -9.62
C VAL A 158 9.60 9.37 -8.97
N LEU A 159 10.45 10.33 -9.09
CA LEU A 159 11.80 10.32 -8.52
C LEU A 159 12.17 11.60 -7.76
N ASP A 160 11.40 12.67 -7.91
CA ASP A 160 11.70 13.98 -7.33
C ASP A 160 10.63 14.48 -6.33
N GLU A 161 10.99 15.52 -5.57
CA GLU A 161 10.13 16.10 -4.53
C GLU A 161 8.91 16.82 -5.11
N ALA A 162 9.05 17.47 -6.28
CA ALA A 162 7.96 18.23 -6.87
C ALA A 162 6.80 17.31 -7.26
N GLU A 163 7.11 16.11 -7.74
CA GLU A 163 6.10 15.12 -8.09
C GLU A 163 5.47 14.47 -6.85
N GLN A 164 6.23 14.30 -5.77
CA GLN A 164 5.67 13.86 -4.49
C GLN A 164 4.63 14.86 -3.96
N GLU A 165 4.92 16.16 -4.04
CA GLU A 165 3.97 17.21 -3.64
C GLU A 165 2.71 17.21 -4.53
N ALA A 166 2.86 17.02 -5.84
CA ALA A 166 1.74 16.94 -6.76
C ALA A 166 0.84 15.71 -6.46
N LEU A 167 1.45 14.54 -6.22
CA LEU A 167 0.73 13.32 -5.85
C LEU A 167 -0.01 13.43 -4.51
N THR A 168 0.65 13.97 -3.49
CA THR A 168 0.03 14.18 -2.18
C THR A 168 -1.05 15.25 -2.23
N GLY A 169 -0.87 16.28 -3.07
CA GLY A 169 -1.88 17.29 -3.37
C GLY A 169 -3.12 16.69 -4.04
N ALA A 170 -2.94 15.81 -5.03
CA ALA A 170 -4.03 15.10 -5.69
C ALA A 170 -4.75 14.12 -4.74
N MET A 171 -4.00 13.46 -3.84
CA MET A 171 -4.59 12.64 -2.78
C MET A 171 -5.40 13.49 -1.81
N GLY A 172 -4.91 14.66 -1.41
CA GLY A 172 -5.58 15.56 -0.47
C GLY A 172 -5.92 14.89 0.87
N ASP A 173 -6.79 15.53 1.64
CA ASP A 173 -7.10 15.09 3.01
C ASP A 173 -8.21 14.04 3.10
N LYS A 174 -8.96 13.81 2.03
CA LYS A 174 -10.18 12.98 2.06
C LYS A 174 -10.10 11.74 1.18
N ASN A 175 -9.27 11.78 0.14
CA ASN A 175 -9.21 10.69 -0.82
C ASN A 175 -8.49 9.46 -0.24
N HIS A 176 -8.97 8.30 -0.61
CA HIS A 176 -8.37 7.00 -0.27
C HIS A 176 -7.90 6.26 -1.51
N THR A 177 -8.20 6.80 -2.68
CA THR A 177 -7.79 6.25 -3.97
C THR A 177 -7.18 7.37 -4.80
N LEU A 178 -6.11 7.05 -5.52
CA LEU A 178 -5.46 7.93 -6.48
C LEU A 178 -5.36 7.20 -7.80
N VAL A 179 -5.84 7.83 -8.88
CA VAL A 179 -5.67 7.36 -10.26
C VAL A 179 -4.54 8.16 -10.89
N LEU A 180 -3.57 7.44 -11.46
CA LEU A 180 -2.35 7.97 -12.05
C LEU A 180 -2.32 7.74 -13.56
#